data_903aa223c2bb14e75d215610726d9002
#
_entry.id   903aa223c2bb14e75d215610726d9002
#
_cell.length_a   1.000
_cell.length_b   1.000
_cell.length_c   1.000
_cell.angle_alpha   90.00
_cell.angle_beta   90.00
_cell.angle_gamma   90.00
#
_symmetry.space_group_name_H-M   'P 1'
#
loop_
_entity.id
_entity.type
_entity.pdbx_description
1 polymer ?
#
loop_
_entity_poly.entity_id
_entity_poly.type
_entity_poly.pdbx_seq_one_letter_code
_entity_poly.pdbx_strand_id
1 'polypeptide(L)'
;MSAIINWVIEVWEYEGGYSYHGKSILIDDNISVIGSFNVDMRSVYLDTELMLVIDSREINSQLNEAMESYEHIARKADADGSYDNPYDVEPVELTPYREKRMKLIKNFILWTRYLF
;
A
#
# COMPACT_ATOMS: atom_id res chain seq x y z
N MET A 1 -9.59 7.68 5.24
CA MET A 1 -8.84 6.48 5.64
C MET A 1 -9.64 5.55 6.56
N SER A 2 -10.48 6.03 7.49
CA SER A 2 -11.23 5.18 8.44
C SER A 2 -12.23 4.18 7.83
N ALA A 3 -12.77 4.44 6.63
CA ALA A 3 -13.77 3.53 6.02
C ALA A 3 -13.16 2.25 5.43
N ILE A 4 -11.89 2.25 5.04
CA ILE A 4 -11.21 1.09 4.48
C ILE A 4 -10.71 0.16 5.59
N ILE A 5 -10.26 0.74 6.71
CA ILE A 5 -9.68 -0.01 7.84
C ILE A 5 -10.70 -0.96 8.50
N ASN A 6 -12.00 -0.68 8.41
CA ASN A 6 -13.03 -1.57 8.94
C ASN A 6 -13.20 -2.90 8.20
N TRP A 7 -12.59 -3.05 7.01
CA TRP A 7 -12.67 -4.24 6.17
C TRP A 7 -11.32 -4.94 5.99
N VAL A 8 -10.22 -4.28 6.38
CA VAL A 8 -8.86 -4.81 6.26
C VAL A 8 -8.39 -5.23 7.65
N ILE A 9 -7.93 -6.46 7.78
CA ILE A 9 -7.48 -7.02 9.05
C ILE A 9 -6.14 -6.42 9.46
N GLU A 10 -5.24 -6.19 8.51
CA GLU A 10 -3.90 -5.66 8.74
C GLU A 10 -3.47 -4.69 7.63
N VAL A 11 -2.75 -3.66 8.01
CA VAL A 11 -2.13 -2.70 7.07
C VAL A 11 -0.67 -2.54 7.46
N TRP A 12 0.23 -2.80 6.53
CA TRP A 12 1.66 -2.65 6.71
C TRP A 12 2.18 -1.47 5.89
N GLU A 13 2.85 -0.52 6.55
CA GLU A 13 3.48 0.63 5.91
C GLU A 13 4.97 0.36 5.70
N TYR A 14 5.38 0.29 4.44
CA TYR A 14 6.76 0.03 4.04
C TYR A 14 7.68 1.22 4.30
N GLU A 15 8.81 0.97 5.00
CA GLU A 15 9.78 1.98 5.42
C GLU A 15 11.15 1.80 4.74
N GLY A 16 11.26 1.06 3.65
CA GLY A 16 12.52 0.67 3.02
C GLY A 16 13.28 1.76 2.25
N GLY A 17 12.90 3.04 2.37
CA GLY A 17 13.63 4.17 1.78
C GLY A 17 13.49 4.35 0.26
N TYR A 18 13.02 3.35 -0.46
CA TYR A 18 12.70 3.41 -1.89
C TYR A 18 11.21 3.33 -2.11
N SER A 19 10.71 3.94 -3.19
CA SER A 19 9.30 3.82 -3.55
C SER A 19 9.00 2.41 -4.07
N TYR A 20 8.14 1.68 -3.37
CA TYR A 20 7.58 0.43 -3.88
C TYR A 20 6.36 0.71 -4.77
N HIS A 21 6.36 0.20 -5.99
CA HIS A 21 5.29 0.43 -6.97
C HIS A 21 4.64 -0.87 -7.47
N GLY A 22 4.89 -1.98 -6.81
CA GLY A 22 4.25 -3.27 -7.09
C GLY A 22 2.75 -3.24 -6.77
N LYS A 23 1.95 -3.89 -7.60
CA LYS A 23 0.55 -4.16 -7.38
C LYS A 23 0.34 -5.64 -7.59
N SER A 24 0.16 -6.35 -6.49
CA SER A 24 -0.06 -7.78 -6.49
C SER A 24 -1.12 -8.15 -5.47
N ILE A 25 -1.84 -9.22 -5.77
CA ILE A 25 -2.84 -9.80 -4.90
C ILE A 25 -2.59 -11.31 -4.87
N LEU A 26 -2.60 -11.89 -3.69
CA LEU A 26 -2.60 -13.32 -3.48
C LEU A 26 -4.00 -13.76 -3.03
N ILE A 27 -4.50 -14.83 -3.63
CA ILE A 27 -5.79 -15.42 -3.27
C ILE A 27 -5.56 -16.90 -3.03
N ASP A 28 -5.84 -17.33 -1.83
CA ASP A 28 -5.55 -18.69 -1.36
C ASP A 28 -4.07 -19.06 -1.60
N ASP A 29 -3.81 -20.32 -1.89
CA ASP A 29 -2.44 -20.84 -2.03
C ASP A 29 -1.98 -20.98 -3.50
N ASN A 30 -2.77 -20.53 -4.48
CA ASN A 30 -2.50 -20.84 -5.88
C ASN A 30 -2.74 -19.69 -6.86
N ILE A 31 -3.56 -18.70 -6.53
CA ILE A 31 -3.85 -17.60 -7.46
C ILE A 31 -3.04 -16.36 -7.11
N SER A 32 -2.32 -15.86 -8.10
CA SER A 32 -1.59 -14.60 -8.03
C SER A 32 -2.10 -13.63 -9.08
N VAL A 33 -2.30 -12.37 -8.69
CA VAL A 33 -2.70 -11.31 -9.62
C VAL A 33 -1.62 -10.23 -9.55
N ILE A 34 -1.03 -9.90 -10.68
CA ILE A 34 0.06 -8.91 -10.78
C ILE A 34 -0.26 -7.94 -11.91
N GLY A 35 -0.06 -6.66 -11.69
CA GLY A 35 -0.32 -5.70 -12.75
C GLY A 35 -0.12 -4.24 -12.41
N SER A 36 -0.79 -3.38 -13.14
CA SER A 36 -0.67 -1.93 -13.01
C SER A 36 -1.78 -1.29 -12.18
N PHE A 37 -2.87 -2.02 -11.86
CA PHE A 37 -4.05 -1.50 -11.18
C PHE A 37 -3.74 -1.03 -9.75
N ASN A 38 -4.01 0.24 -9.48
CA ASN A 38 -4.01 0.78 -8.11
C ASN A 38 -5.42 0.73 -7.52
N VAL A 39 -5.50 0.54 -6.20
CA VAL A 39 -6.78 0.61 -5.48
C VAL A 39 -7.14 2.09 -5.23
N ASP A 40 -7.37 2.81 -6.32
CA ASP A 40 -7.80 4.21 -6.29
C ASP A 40 -8.86 4.50 -7.36
N MET A 41 -9.56 5.64 -7.20
CA MET A 41 -10.67 6.03 -8.09
C MET A 41 -10.20 6.29 -9.52
N ARG A 42 -8.95 6.69 -9.72
CA ARG A 42 -8.42 6.97 -11.04
C ARG A 42 -8.20 5.68 -11.84
N SER A 43 -7.56 4.68 -11.24
CA SER A 43 -7.38 3.36 -11.87
C SER A 43 -8.72 2.67 -12.15
N VAL A 44 -9.73 2.89 -11.29
CA VAL A 44 -11.06 2.30 -11.49
C VAL A 44 -11.83 2.92 -12.66
N TYR A 45 -11.72 4.25 -12.87
CA TYR A 45 -12.63 4.95 -13.78
C TYR A 45 -11.97 5.63 -14.97
N LEU A 46 -10.67 5.91 -14.93
CA LEU A 46 -10.01 6.78 -15.90
C LEU A 46 -8.84 6.13 -16.63
N ASP A 47 -8.11 5.24 -15.97
CA ASP A 47 -6.90 4.64 -16.53
C ASP A 47 -7.21 3.26 -17.17
N THR A 48 -6.45 2.92 -18.21
CA THR A 48 -6.46 1.56 -18.75
C THR A 48 -5.40 0.75 -18.03
N GLU A 49 -5.84 -0.33 -17.37
CA GLU A 49 -5.00 -1.16 -16.53
C GLU A 49 -4.85 -2.57 -17.11
N LEU A 50 -3.71 -3.17 -16.88
CA LEU A 50 -3.43 -4.55 -17.25
C LEU A 50 -3.16 -5.38 -16.00
N MET A 51 -3.89 -6.49 -15.85
CA MET A 51 -3.71 -7.44 -14.75
C MET A 51 -3.48 -8.83 -15.32
N LEU A 52 -2.43 -9.51 -14.84
CA LEU A 52 -2.14 -10.91 -15.13
C LEU A 52 -2.63 -11.77 -13.97
N VAL A 53 -3.49 -12.73 -14.26
CA VAL A 53 -3.97 -13.73 -13.29
C VAL A 53 -3.25 -15.04 -13.56
N ILE A 54 -2.60 -15.59 -12.55
CA ILE A 54 -1.78 -16.80 -12.65
C ILE A 54 -2.32 -17.82 -11.65
N ASP A 55 -2.68 -18.99 -12.12
CA ASP A 55 -3.03 -20.16 -11.29
C ASP A 55 -1.81 -21.07 -11.19
N SER A 56 -1.02 -20.89 -10.14
CA SER A 56 0.19 -21.66 -9.87
C SER A 56 0.60 -21.51 -8.41
N ARG A 57 0.65 -22.63 -7.69
CA ARG A 57 1.13 -22.65 -6.30
C ARG A 57 2.59 -22.21 -6.18
N GLU A 58 3.43 -22.60 -7.13
CA GLU A 58 4.85 -22.25 -7.11
C GLU A 58 5.04 -20.73 -7.21
N ILE A 59 4.37 -20.09 -8.17
CA ILE A 59 4.45 -18.64 -8.35
C ILE A 59 3.80 -17.90 -7.16
N ASN A 60 2.70 -18.42 -6.64
CA ASN A 60 2.03 -17.87 -5.48
C ASN A 60 2.96 -17.88 -4.25
N SER A 61 3.62 -19.02 -3.97
CA SER A 61 4.59 -19.12 -2.87
C SER A 61 5.77 -18.16 -3.03
N GLN A 62 6.35 -18.05 -4.22
CA GLN A 62 7.45 -17.12 -4.50
C GLN A 62 7.03 -15.66 -4.30
N LEU A 63 5.83 -15.31 -4.72
CA LEU A 63 5.30 -13.96 -4.54
C LEU A 63 5.00 -13.69 -3.06
N ASN A 64 4.48 -14.67 -2.32
CA ASN A 64 4.23 -14.56 -0.89
C ASN A 64 5.55 -14.32 -0.12
N GLU A 65 6.58 -15.11 -0.39
CA GLU A 65 7.90 -14.92 0.21
C GLU A 65 8.48 -13.53 -0.07
N ALA A 66 8.28 -13.02 -1.29
CA ALA A 66 8.69 -11.66 -1.63
C ALA A 66 7.89 -10.61 -0.85
N MET A 67 6.57 -10.79 -0.70
CA MET A 67 5.72 -9.87 0.08
C MET A 67 6.09 -9.89 1.57
N GLU A 68 6.29 -11.06 2.16
CA GLU A 68 6.74 -11.21 3.55
C GLU A 68 8.09 -10.50 3.79
N SER A 69 9.01 -10.53 2.81
CA SER A 69 10.28 -9.82 2.91
C SER A 69 10.11 -8.29 3.03
N TYR A 70 9.04 -7.73 2.45
CA TYR A 70 8.70 -6.31 2.62
C TYR A 70 8.06 -6.00 3.98
N GLU A 71 7.32 -6.94 4.56
CA GLU A 71 6.76 -6.78 5.91
C GLU A 71 7.84 -6.65 6.96
N HIS A 72 9.00 -7.32 6.79
CA HIS A 72 10.14 -7.19 7.70
C HIS A 72 10.79 -5.80 7.70
N ILE A 73 10.49 -4.95 6.72
CA ILE A 73 10.91 -3.55 6.65
C ILE A 73 9.69 -2.63 6.60
N ALA A 74 8.61 -3.05 7.24
CA ALA A 74 7.37 -2.31 7.33
C ALA A 74 6.92 -2.25 8.80
N ARG A 75 6.06 -1.27 9.11
CA ARG A 75 5.38 -1.16 10.40
C ARG A 75 3.90 -1.42 10.22
N LYS A 76 3.32 -2.17 11.14
CA LYS A 76 1.88 -2.44 11.14
C LYS A 76 1.13 -1.24 11.66
N ALA A 77 0.21 -0.69 10.87
CA ALA A 77 -0.62 0.43 11.24
C ALA A 77 -1.94 -0.04 11.86
N ASP A 78 -2.25 0.43 13.05
CA ASP A 78 -3.50 0.15 13.74
C ASP A 78 -4.62 1.14 13.36
N ALA A 79 -5.86 0.76 13.62
CA ALA A 79 -7.04 1.55 13.28
C ALA A 79 -7.13 2.90 14.03
N ASP A 80 -6.49 3.00 15.18
CA ASP A 80 -6.40 4.23 16.00
C ASP A 80 -5.29 5.18 15.54
N GLY A 81 -4.46 4.76 14.58
CA GLY A 81 -3.33 5.51 14.04
C GLY A 81 -2.03 5.28 14.80
N SER A 82 -1.99 4.34 15.75
CA SER A 82 -0.77 3.84 16.35
C SER A 82 -0.05 2.86 15.42
N TYR A 83 1.19 2.50 15.76
CA TYR A 83 1.97 1.53 15.03
C TYR A 83 2.45 0.41 15.96
N ASP A 84 2.18 -0.81 15.55
CA ASP A 84 2.87 -1.98 16.07
C ASP A 84 4.12 -2.22 15.22
N ASN A 85 5.28 -2.36 15.85
CA ASN A 85 6.57 -2.45 15.17
C ASN A 85 7.33 -3.72 15.61
N PRO A 86 6.86 -4.89 15.20
CA PRO A 86 7.42 -6.17 15.64
C PRO A 86 8.87 -6.41 15.18
N TYR A 87 9.30 -5.72 14.12
CA TYR A 87 10.63 -5.87 13.52
C TYR A 87 11.59 -4.73 13.86
N ASP A 88 11.20 -3.83 14.77
CA ASP A 88 12.03 -2.67 15.21
C ASP A 88 12.51 -1.81 14.02
N VAL A 89 11.63 -1.58 13.07
CA VAL A 89 11.90 -0.80 11.86
C VAL A 89 11.91 0.68 12.18
N GLU A 90 12.98 1.37 11.83
CA GLU A 90 13.04 2.82 11.98
C GLU A 90 12.16 3.51 10.93
N PRO A 91 11.26 4.41 11.34
CA PRO A 91 10.44 5.17 10.39
C PRO A 91 11.30 6.06 9.50
N VAL A 92 10.96 6.14 8.22
CA VAL A 92 11.63 7.06 7.30
C VAL A 92 11.37 8.49 7.72
N GLU A 93 12.43 9.18 8.18
CA GLU A 93 12.35 10.59 8.56
C GLU A 93 11.98 11.46 7.35
N LEU A 94 10.86 12.15 7.48
CA LEU A 94 10.48 13.16 6.51
C LEU A 94 11.27 14.44 6.81
N THR A 95 12.02 14.94 5.82
CA THR A 95 12.62 16.26 5.96
C THR A 95 11.52 17.30 6.23
N PRO A 96 11.78 18.34 7.06
CA PRO A 96 10.79 19.38 7.38
C PRO A 96 10.15 20.02 6.13
N TYR A 97 10.91 20.11 5.05
CA TYR A 97 10.44 20.61 3.76
C TYR A 97 9.40 19.65 3.12
N ARG A 98 9.64 18.34 3.15
CA ARG A 98 8.71 17.32 2.63
C ARG A 98 7.42 17.29 3.46
N GLU A 99 7.53 17.38 4.77
CA GLU A 99 6.38 17.42 5.67
C GLU A 99 5.49 18.65 5.40
N LYS A 100 6.09 19.82 5.23
CA LYS A 100 5.37 21.05 4.88
C LYS A 100 4.67 20.98 3.52
N ARG A 101 5.35 20.40 2.52
CA ARG A 101 4.74 20.16 1.20
C ARG A 101 3.57 19.18 1.28
N MET A 102 3.69 18.08 2.02
CA MET A 102 2.61 17.12 2.19
C MET A 102 1.39 17.73 2.87
N LYS A 103 1.59 18.55 3.90
CA LYS A 103 0.50 19.31 4.56
C LYS A 103 -0.20 20.27 3.58
N LEU A 104 0.56 20.99 2.75
CA LEU A 104 0.03 21.88 1.71
C LEU A 104 -0.79 21.11 0.66
N ILE A 105 -0.24 20.02 0.14
CA ILE A 105 -0.91 19.17 -0.87
C ILE A 105 -2.18 18.56 -0.27
N LYS A 106 -2.12 18.02 0.95
CA LYS A 106 -3.29 17.49 1.66
C LYS A 106 -4.41 18.53 1.76
N ASN A 107 -4.09 19.76 2.19
CA ASN A 107 -5.08 20.82 2.33
C ASN A 107 -5.65 21.23 0.97
N PHE A 108 -4.83 21.29 -0.08
CA PHE A 108 -5.27 21.59 -1.44
C PHE A 108 -6.21 20.50 -1.98
N ILE A 109 -5.85 19.20 -1.81
CA ILE A 109 -6.70 18.08 -2.24
C ILE A 109 -8.02 18.07 -1.45
N LEU A 110 -7.99 18.33 -0.14
CA LEU A 110 -9.21 18.41 0.66
C LEU A 110 -10.10 19.56 0.21
N TRP A 111 -9.50 20.68 -0.19
CA TRP A 111 -10.25 21.83 -0.71
C TRP A 111 -10.86 21.53 -2.09
N THR A 112 -10.12 20.89 -3.01
CA THR A 112 -10.63 20.52 -4.35
C THR A 112 -11.67 19.42 -4.31
N ARG A 113 -11.70 18.58 -3.28
CA ARG A 113 -12.69 17.51 -3.11
C ARG A 113 -14.15 18.02 -3.08
N TYR A 114 -14.36 19.29 -2.75
CA TYR A 114 -15.68 19.92 -2.78
C TYR A 114 -16.07 20.47 -4.16
N LEU A 115 -15.17 20.37 -5.16
CA LEU A 115 -15.40 20.88 -6.51
C LEU A 115 -15.76 19.76 -7.51
N PHE A 116 -15.70 18.51 -7.08
CA PHE A 116 -16.07 17.30 -7.80
C PHE A 116 -16.89 16.38 -6.87
#